data_6add90e7248f594dc9f90bf1d1c8cadb
#
_entry.id   6add90e7248f594dc9f90bf1d1c8cadb
#
_cell.length_a   1.000
_cell.length_b   1.000
_cell.length_c   1.000
_cell.angle_alpha   90.00
_cell.angle_beta   90.00
_cell.angle_gamma   90.00
#
_symmetry.space_group_name_H-M   'P 1'
#
loop_
_entity.id
_entity.type
_entity.pdbx_description
1 polymer ?
#
loop_
_entity_poly.entity_id
_entity_poly.type
_entity_poly.pdbx_seq_one_letter_code
_entity_poly.pdbx_strand_id
1 'polypeptide(L)'
;MKVNTTRFGELEVKNEDVINFSEGLLGFEKLTKFFVVDPGDSTLILWLQSTEDESIAFPIIEPKIFKPDYIAKLLPADMNSVELESIAEAKIYSILTIPSDITTMSANLKAPIVINNQKNIARQIVLQDNKLSVKFEMYKELKSYIVAYASNDAKRTTVNDPKNTSNEESKTQTKTSTVSLKENIKEA
;
A
#
# COMPACT_ATOMS: atom_id res chain seq x y z
N MET A 1 0.38 -17.56 -10.21
CA MET A 1 -0.27 -17.26 -11.52
C MET A 1 0.41 -16.06 -12.16
N LYS A 2 0.42 -15.99 -13.50
CA LYS A 2 0.91 -14.80 -14.20
C LYS A 2 -0.27 -13.84 -14.44
N VAL A 3 -0.07 -12.58 -14.16
CA VAL A 3 -1.05 -11.51 -14.34
C VAL A 3 -0.42 -10.41 -15.20
N ASN A 4 -1.04 -10.10 -16.32
CA ASN A 4 -0.64 -8.98 -17.14
C ASN A 4 -1.21 -7.69 -16.54
N THR A 5 -0.42 -6.65 -16.53
CA THR A 5 -0.83 -5.32 -16.04
C THR A 5 -0.35 -4.25 -17.02
N THR A 6 -1.19 -3.25 -17.25
CA THR A 6 -0.83 -2.11 -18.12
C THR A 6 0.29 -1.26 -17.52
N ARG A 7 0.35 -1.16 -16.18
CA ARG A 7 1.31 -0.30 -15.47
C ARG A 7 2.65 -0.99 -15.17
N PHE A 8 2.62 -2.28 -14.83
CA PHE A 8 3.79 -2.99 -14.27
C PHE A 8 4.26 -4.14 -15.17
N GLY A 9 3.64 -4.35 -16.33
CA GLY A 9 3.91 -5.48 -17.20
C GLY A 9 3.39 -6.81 -16.63
N GLU A 10 4.04 -7.92 -17.00
CA GLU A 10 3.69 -9.25 -16.48
C GLU A 10 4.27 -9.44 -15.08
N LEU A 11 3.43 -9.78 -14.12
CA LEU A 11 3.80 -10.06 -12.74
C LEU A 11 3.48 -11.51 -12.36
N GLU A 12 4.36 -12.13 -11.59
CA GLU A 12 4.10 -13.42 -10.95
C GLU A 12 3.43 -13.18 -9.58
N VAL A 13 2.18 -13.61 -9.47
CA VAL A 13 1.36 -13.46 -8.26
C VAL A 13 1.10 -14.84 -7.68
N LYS A 14 1.36 -15.04 -6.39
CA LYS A 14 1.00 -16.26 -5.69
C LYS A 14 -0.50 -16.23 -5.41
N ASN A 15 -1.14 -17.40 -5.44
CA ASN A 15 -2.57 -17.48 -5.13
C ASN A 15 -2.89 -17.00 -3.71
N GLU A 16 -1.97 -17.18 -2.80
CA GLU A 16 -2.06 -16.73 -1.41
C GLU A 16 -1.96 -15.21 -1.23
N ASP A 17 -1.51 -14.46 -2.26
CA ASP A 17 -1.42 -13.00 -2.22
C ASP A 17 -2.67 -12.34 -2.85
N VAL A 18 -3.58 -13.14 -3.42
CA VAL A 18 -4.82 -12.63 -4.01
C VAL A 18 -5.84 -12.32 -2.91
N ILE A 19 -6.30 -11.09 -2.90
CA ILE A 19 -7.28 -10.55 -1.95
C ILE A 19 -8.67 -10.59 -2.60
N ASN A 20 -9.64 -11.17 -1.90
CA ASN A 20 -10.99 -11.32 -2.38
C ASN A 20 -11.89 -10.21 -1.81
N PHE A 21 -12.55 -9.49 -2.70
CA PHE A 21 -13.53 -8.47 -2.37
C PHE A 21 -14.93 -9.02 -2.68
N SER A 22 -15.74 -9.30 -1.67
CA SER A 22 -17.07 -9.90 -1.86
C SER A 22 -18.03 -9.04 -2.70
N GLU A 23 -17.84 -7.73 -2.69
CA GLU A 23 -18.69 -6.75 -3.38
C GLU A 23 -17.89 -5.87 -4.37
N GLY A 24 -16.61 -6.19 -4.62
CA GLY A 24 -15.72 -5.34 -5.39
C GLY A 24 -15.40 -4.02 -4.69
N LEU A 25 -14.96 -3.02 -5.47
CA LEU A 25 -14.78 -1.65 -5.02
C LEU A 25 -15.92 -0.78 -5.52
N LEU A 26 -16.21 0.33 -4.84
CA LEU A 26 -17.24 1.29 -5.22
C LEU A 26 -16.99 1.81 -6.66
N GLY A 27 -17.94 1.57 -7.57
CA GLY A 27 -17.82 1.83 -8.99
C GLY A 27 -17.13 0.74 -9.81
N PHE A 28 -16.64 -0.32 -9.17
CA PHE A 28 -15.97 -1.47 -9.78
C PHE A 28 -16.45 -2.79 -9.18
N GLU A 29 -17.75 -2.91 -8.95
CA GLU A 29 -18.38 -4.01 -8.21
C GLU A 29 -18.20 -5.38 -8.90
N LYS A 30 -17.85 -5.37 -10.19
CA LYS A 30 -17.62 -6.61 -10.96
C LYS A 30 -16.20 -7.17 -10.79
N LEU A 31 -15.27 -6.36 -10.30
CA LEU A 31 -13.89 -6.78 -10.04
C LEU A 31 -13.76 -7.19 -8.58
N THR A 32 -13.52 -8.46 -8.35
CA THR A 32 -13.57 -9.06 -7.02
C THR A 32 -12.23 -9.60 -6.54
N LYS A 33 -11.21 -9.63 -7.41
CA LYS A 33 -9.90 -10.17 -7.10
C LYS A 33 -8.80 -9.18 -7.39
N PHE A 34 -8.05 -8.86 -6.35
CA PHE A 34 -6.96 -7.90 -6.42
C PHE A 34 -5.71 -8.45 -5.71
N PHE A 35 -4.58 -7.82 -5.95
CA PHE A 35 -3.35 -8.03 -5.19
C PHE A 35 -2.61 -6.71 -5.02
N VAL A 36 -1.75 -6.64 -4.01
CA VAL A 36 -0.98 -5.42 -3.73
C VAL A 36 0.37 -5.50 -4.42
N VAL A 37 0.69 -4.45 -5.17
CA VAL A 37 1.98 -4.24 -5.81
C VAL A 37 2.74 -3.15 -5.07
N ASP A 38 3.97 -3.45 -4.64
CA ASP A 38 4.92 -2.45 -4.18
C ASP A 38 5.85 -2.11 -5.35
N PRO A 39 5.82 -0.87 -5.87
CA PRO A 39 6.68 -0.48 -6.98
C PRO A 39 8.16 -0.36 -6.57
N GLY A 40 8.48 -0.46 -5.26
CA GLY A 40 9.85 -0.37 -4.76
C GLY A 40 10.42 1.05 -4.78
N ASP A 41 9.58 2.06 -4.99
CA ASP A 41 9.97 3.45 -4.84
C ASP A 41 9.86 3.89 -3.36
N SER A 42 10.45 5.04 -3.03
CA SER A 42 10.45 5.55 -1.66
C SER A 42 9.20 6.35 -1.29
N THR A 43 8.13 6.27 -2.10
CA THR A 43 6.92 7.09 -1.89
C THR A 43 5.96 6.51 -0.87
N LEU A 44 6.09 5.24 -0.51
CA LEU A 44 5.19 4.48 0.35
C LEU A 44 3.79 4.27 -0.24
N ILE A 45 3.62 4.60 -1.52
CA ILE A 45 2.39 4.37 -2.27
C ILE A 45 2.45 2.97 -2.86
N LEU A 46 1.49 2.14 -2.48
CA LEU A 46 1.28 0.82 -3.05
C LEU A 46 0.19 0.89 -4.12
N TRP A 47 0.02 -0.20 -4.86
CA TRP A 47 -1.01 -0.29 -5.87
C TRP A 47 -1.86 -1.53 -5.66
N LEU A 48 -3.17 -1.34 -5.61
CA LEU A 48 -4.14 -2.43 -5.61
C LEU A 48 -4.50 -2.74 -7.06
N GLN A 49 -3.87 -3.78 -7.61
CA GLN A 49 -4.03 -4.21 -9.00
C GLN A 49 -5.09 -5.29 -9.11
N SER A 50 -6.01 -5.16 -10.08
CA SER A 50 -6.96 -6.22 -10.41
C SER A 50 -6.25 -7.39 -11.09
N THR A 51 -6.68 -8.63 -10.76
CA THR A 51 -6.30 -9.84 -11.51
C THR A 51 -7.22 -10.11 -12.69
N GLU A 52 -8.37 -9.41 -12.76
CA GLU A 52 -9.44 -9.63 -13.71
C GLU A 52 -9.46 -8.59 -14.83
N ASP A 53 -8.80 -7.44 -14.63
CA ASP A 53 -8.64 -6.37 -15.62
C ASP A 53 -7.23 -5.76 -15.50
N GLU A 54 -6.43 -5.90 -16.55
CA GLU A 54 -5.03 -5.46 -16.59
C GLU A 54 -4.86 -3.94 -16.48
N SER A 55 -5.89 -3.17 -16.89
CA SER A 55 -5.88 -1.71 -16.88
C SER A 55 -6.26 -1.10 -15.53
N ILE A 56 -6.84 -1.89 -14.63
CA ILE A 56 -7.37 -1.39 -13.36
C ILE A 56 -6.39 -1.61 -12.20
N ALA A 57 -5.81 -0.51 -11.76
CA ALA A 57 -4.96 -0.43 -10.58
C ALA A 57 -5.24 0.86 -9.81
N PHE A 58 -5.41 0.77 -8.51
CA PHE A 58 -5.67 1.90 -7.62
C PHE A 58 -4.45 2.19 -6.77
N PRO A 59 -3.93 3.44 -6.76
CA PRO A 59 -2.89 3.82 -5.81
C PRO A 59 -3.49 3.84 -4.40
N ILE A 60 -2.83 3.19 -3.46
CA ILE A 60 -3.25 3.07 -2.07
C ILE A 60 -2.11 3.41 -1.13
N ILE A 61 -2.44 3.87 0.06
CA ILE A 61 -1.48 4.16 1.13
C ILE A 61 -2.12 3.92 2.50
N GLU A 62 -1.33 3.54 3.49
CA GLU A 62 -1.79 3.49 4.87
C GLU A 62 -2.06 4.91 5.38
N PRO A 63 -3.29 5.25 5.78
CA PRO A 63 -3.65 6.63 6.12
C PRO A 63 -2.86 7.18 7.31
N LYS A 64 -2.40 6.34 8.24
CA LYS A 64 -1.60 6.78 9.40
C LYS A 64 -0.24 7.36 9.05
N ILE A 65 0.26 7.11 7.83
CA ILE A 65 1.52 7.67 7.33
C ILE A 65 1.42 9.20 7.24
N PHE A 66 0.30 9.73 6.73
CA PHE A 66 0.11 11.17 6.54
C PHE A 66 -0.93 11.77 7.51
N LYS A 67 -1.68 10.93 8.23
CA LYS A 67 -2.65 11.33 9.25
C LYS A 67 -2.54 10.38 10.45
N PRO A 68 -1.55 10.60 11.36
CA PRO A 68 -1.26 9.67 12.47
C PRO A 68 -2.43 9.45 13.43
N ASP A 69 -3.34 10.43 13.55
CA ASP A 69 -4.56 10.39 14.37
C ASP A 69 -5.76 9.74 13.65
N TYR A 70 -5.55 9.17 12.42
CA TYR A 70 -6.63 8.51 11.70
C TYR A 70 -7.12 7.25 12.43
N ILE A 71 -8.44 7.19 12.61
CA ILE A 71 -9.12 6.03 13.20
C ILE A 71 -10.28 5.65 12.29
N ALA A 72 -10.22 4.47 11.72
CA ALA A 72 -11.34 3.86 11.02
C ALA A 72 -12.29 3.23 12.05
N LYS A 73 -13.37 3.94 12.39
CA LYS A 73 -14.40 3.41 13.30
C LYS A 73 -15.32 2.48 12.52
N LEU A 74 -15.03 1.18 12.60
CA LEU A 74 -15.85 0.14 12.00
C LEU A 74 -17.01 -0.23 12.90
N LEU A 75 -18.18 -0.46 12.31
CA LEU A 75 -19.31 -1.07 12.99
C LEU A 75 -19.10 -2.59 13.13
N PRO A 76 -19.78 -3.26 14.07
CA PRO A 76 -19.72 -4.72 14.18
C PRO A 76 -20.07 -5.45 12.87
N ALA A 77 -21.04 -4.93 12.10
CA ALA A 77 -21.40 -5.46 10.79
C ALA A 77 -20.26 -5.33 9.76
N ASP A 78 -19.49 -4.22 9.82
CA ASP A 78 -18.34 -4.01 8.94
C ASP A 78 -17.24 -5.03 9.26
N MET A 79 -16.94 -5.24 10.54
CA MET A 79 -15.95 -6.22 10.99
C MET A 79 -16.34 -7.64 10.60
N ASN A 80 -17.62 -7.99 10.79
CA ASN A 80 -18.14 -9.30 10.38
C ASN A 80 -18.05 -9.53 8.87
N SER A 81 -18.24 -8.48 8.06
CA SER A 81 -18.19 -8.58 6.60
C SER A 81 -16.81 -8.94 6.04
N VAL A 82 -15.76 -8.70 6.81
CA VAL A 82 -14.36 -9.07 6.51
C VAL A 82 -13.81 -10.08 7.51
N GLU A 83 -14.69 -10.70 8.30
CA GLU A 83 -14.37 -11.75 9.26
C GLU A 83 -13.23 -11.38 10.23
N LEU A 84 -13.25 -10.14 10.74
CA LEU A 84 -12.30 -9.64 11.73
C LEU A 84 -12.86 -9.79 13.16
N GLU A 85 -12.06 -10.31 14.06
CA GLU A 85 -12.34 -10.34 15.50
C GLU A 85 -11.89 -9.03 16.16
N SER A 86 -10.78 -8.46 15.67
CA SER A 86 -10.21 -7.20 16.15
C SER A 86 -9.76 -6.32 14.99
N ILE A 87 -9.93 -5.01 15.14
CA ILE A 87 -9.42 -4.01 14.19
C ILE A 87 -7.87 -4.04 14.10
N ALA A 88 -7.19 -4.54 15.12
CA ALA A 88 -5.74 -4.68 15.13
C ALA A 88 -5.21 -5.70 14.11
N GLU A 89 -6.08 -6.61 13.65
CA GLU A 89 -5.75 -7.63 12.63
C GLU A 89 -5.90 -7.10 11.21
N ALA A 90 -6.55 -5.94 11.07
CA ALA A 90 -6.82 -5.35 9.77
C ALA A 90 -5.64 -4.54 9.24
N LYS A 91 -5.37 -4.66 7.94
CA LYS A 91 -4.66 -3.64 7.19
C LYS A 91 -5.68 -2.65 6.61
N ILE A 92 -5.39 -1.37 6.77
CA ILE A 92 -6.29 -0.30 6.33
C ILE A 92 -5.55 0.58 5.33
N TYR A 93 -6.16 0.77 4.15
CA TYR A 93 -5.62 1.62 3.10
C TYR A 93 -6.64 2.66 2.65
N SER A 94 -6.16 3.84 2.28
CA SER A 94 -6.94 4.85 1.56
C SER A 94 -6.58 4.82 0.08
N ILE A 95 -7.59 4.88 -0.79
CA ILE A 95 -7.38 5.07 -2.22
C ILE A 95 -6.99 6.53 -2.45
N LEU A 96 -5.98 6.74 -3.32
CA LEU A 96 -5.49 8.04 -3.68
C LEU A 96 -6.02 8.50 -5.03
N THR A 97 -6.11 9.81 -5.18
CA THR A 97 -6.20 10.48 -6.48
C THR A 97 -4.88 11.22 -6.69
N ILE A 98 -4.16 10.84 -7.75
CA ILE A 98 -2.86 11.42 -8.12
C ILE A 98 -3.05 12.19 -9.43
N PRO A 99 -3.27 13.51 -9.39
CA PRO A 99 -3.41 14.35 -10.58
C PRO A 99 -2.04 14.69 -11.19
N SER A 100 -2.03 15.32 -12.36
CA SER A 100 -0.80 15.79 -12.99
C SER A 100 -0.03 16.79 -12.11
N ASP A 101 -0.74 17.68 -11.39
CA ASP A 101 -0.17 18.46 -10.31
C ASP A 101 -0.23 17.66 -9.01
N ILE A 102 0.86 16.99 -8.67
CA ILE A 102 0.98 16.15 -7.49
C ILE A 102 0.74 16.89 -6.17
N THR A 103 0.89 18.24 -6.16
CA THR A 103 0.64 19.05 -4.96
C THR A 103 -0.84 19.06 -4.55
N THR A 104 -1.73 18.69 -5.47
CA THR A 104 -3.18 18.55 -5.23
C THR A 104 -3.62 17.09 -5.00
N MET A 105 -2.65 16.20 -4.77
CA MET A 105 -2.90 14.80 -4.43
C MET A 105 -3.83 14.68 -3.21
N SER A 106 -4.76 13.75 -3.27
CA SER A 106 -5.73 13.55 -2.19
C SER A 106 -5.98 12.07 -1.90
N ALA A 107 -6.43 11.81 -0.67
CA ALA A 107 -6.79 10.49 -0.17
C ALA A 107 -8.26 10.42 0.22
N ASN A 108 -8.90 9.28 -0.05
CA ASN A 108 -10.25 9.00 0.41
C ASN A 108 -10.21 8.42 1.85
N LEU A 109 -10.32 9.28 2.84
CA LEU A 109 -10.38 8.88 4.25
C LEU A 109 -11.76 8.39 4.68
N LYS A 110 -12.82 8.73 3.92
CA LYS A 110 -14.22 8.40 4.22
C LYS A 110 -14.56 6.95 3.88
N ALA A 111 -13.93 6.39 2.85
CA ALA A 111 -14.19 5.02 2.40
C ALA A 111 -12.87 4.23 2.25
N PRO A 112 -12.23 3.84 3.38
CA PRO A 112 -11.02 3.04 3.34
C PRO A 112 -11.28 1.62 2.85
N ILE A 113 -10.23 0.98 2.35
CA ILE A 113 -10.17 -0.47 2.14
C ILE A 113 -9.71 -1.09 3.45
N VAL A 114 -10.48 -2.05 3.94
CA VAL A 114 -10.18 -2.85 5.13
C VAL A 114 -9.90 -4.28 4.68
N ILE A 115 -8.71 -4.78 4.99
CA ILE A 115 -8.24 -6.10 4.58
C ILE A 115 -8.00 -6.95 5.83
N ASN A 116 -8.64 -8.11 5.92
CA ASN A 116 -8.24 -9.19 6.80
C ASN A 116 -7.07 -9.94 6.15
N ASN A 117 -5.85 -9.64 6.61
CA ASN A 117 -4.65 -10.18 5.99
C ASN A 117 -4.46 -11.69 6.24
N GLN A 118 -5.10 -12.26 7.26
CA GLN A 118 -5.00 -13.70 7.54
C GLN A 118 -5.87 -14.52 6.59
N LYS A 119 -7.02 -13.96 6.17
CA LYS A 119 -7.99 -14.63 5.30
C LYS A 119 -8.00 -14.13 3.87
N ASN A 120 -7.26 -13.06 3.57
CA ASN A 120 -7.25 -12.36 2.28
C ASN A 120 -8.66 -11.97 1.80
N ILE A 121 -9.47 -11.49 2.74
CA ILE A 121 -10.79 -10.94 2.49
C ILE A 121 -10.73 -9.44 2.71
N ALA A 122 -11.32 -8.68 1.81
CA ALA A 122 -11.35 -7.23 1.92
C ALA A 122 -12.70 -6.64 1.54
N ARG A 123 -12.91 -5.41 2.01
CA ARG A 123 -14.06 -4.59 1.63
C ARG A 123 -13.68 -3.12 1.66
N GLN A 124 -14.25 -2.33 0.77
CA GLN A 124 -14.24 -0.88 0.88
C GLN A 124 -15.45 -0.46 1.75
N ILE A 125 -15.18 0.18 2.89
CA ILE A 125 -16.19 0.47 3.90
C ILE A 125 -16.42 1.98 4.00
N VAL A 126 -17.65 2.43 3.81
CA VAL A 126 -18.03 3.84 3.98
C VAL A 126 -18.26 4.14 5.44
N LEU A 127 -17.31 4.83 6.07
CA LEU A 127 -17.38 5.18 7.49
C LEU A 127 -18.46 6.22 7.77
N GLN A 128 -19.09 6.13 8.95
CA GLN A 128 -20.17 7.05 9.34
C GLN A 128 -19.68 8.40 9.90
N ASP A 129 -18.36 8.54 10.10
CA ASP A 129 -17.78 9.79 10.63
C ASP A 129 -17.82 10.91 9.57
N ASN A 130 -18.64 11.93 9.81
CA ASN A 130 -18.80 13.08 8.91
C ASN A 130 -17.61 14.03 8.88
N LYS A 131 -16.61 13.87 9.77
CA LYS A 131 -15.37 14.64 9.76
C LYS A 131 -14.37 14.11 8.74
N LEU A 132 -14.58 12.88 8.25
CA LEU A 132 -13.72 12.28 7.25
C LEU A 132 -14.12 12.71 5.85
N SER A 133 -13.12 13.16 5.07
CA SER A 133 -13.30 13.62 3.70
C SER A 133 -13.02 12.48 2.71
N VAL A 134 -13.78 12.47 1.61
CA VAL A 134 -13.48 11.63 0.42
C VAL A 134 -12.31 12.19 -0.40
N LYS A 135 -11.94 13.46 -0.15
CA LYS A 135 -10.87 14.17 -0.84
C LYS A 135 -10.04 14.96 0.17
N PHE A 136 -9.27 14.24 0.98
CA PHE A 136 -8.34 14.85 1.95
C PHE A 136 -7.05 15.20 1.23
N GLU A 137 -6.68 16.48 1.21
CA GLU A 137 -5.39 16.93 0.65
C GLU A 137 -4.25 16.43 1.55
N MET A 138 -3.35 15.63 1.01
CA MET A 138 -2.36 14.91 1.80
C MET A 138 -0.90 15.18 1.41
N TYR A 139 -0.67 15.95 0.34
CA TYR A 139 0.68 16.11 -0.21
C TYR A 139 1.69 16.68 0.79
N LYS A 140 1.30 17.70 1.57
CA LYS A 140 2.19 18.35 2.55
C LYS A 140 2.62 17.40 3.65
N GLU A 141 1.66 16.65 4.19
CA GLU A 141 1.84 15.69 5.26
C GLU A 141 2.72 14.53 4.80
N LEU A 142 2.43 13.98 3.63
CA LEU A 142 3.23 12.90 3.03
C LEU A 142 4.67 13.34 2.75
N LYS A 143 4.85 14.53 2.16
CA LYS A 143 6.19 15.09 1.91
C LYS A 143 6.98 15.26 3.20
N SER A 144 6.35 15.78 4.24
CA SER A 144 7.00 15.96 5.55
C SER A 144 7.42 14.62 6.16
N TYR A 145 6.58 13.59 6.02
CA TYR A 145 6.90 12.24 6.47
C TYR A 145 8.10 11.64 5.72
N ILE A 146 8.11 11.72 4.38
CA ILE A 146 9.21 11.19 3.55
C ILE A 146 10.54 11.87 3.91
N VAL A 147 10.54 13.20 4.07
CA VAL A 147 11.73 13.96 4.44
C VAL A 147 12.23 13.56 5.84
N ALA A 148 11.34 13.42 6.81
CA ALA A 148 11.69 12.98 8.17
C ALA A 148 12.25 11.55 8.18
N TYR A 149 11.66 10.64 7.41
CA TYR A 149 12.10 9.26 7.29
C TYR A 149 13.51 9.17 6.69
N ALA A 150 13.75 9.84 5.55
CA ALA A 150 15.06 9.89 4.91
C ALA A 150 16.15 10.49 5.82
N SER A 151 15.82 11.52 6.62
CA SER A 151 16.74 12.13 7.56
C SER A 151 17.12 11.19 8.74
N ASN A 152 16.18 10.35 9.17
CA ASN A 152 16.42 9.36 10.23
C ASN A 152 17.24 8.17 9.74
N ASP A 153 17.02 7.74 8.50
CA ASP A 153 17.77 6.63 7.90
C ASP A 153 19.23 7.03 7.64
N ALA A 154 19.48 8.26 7.18
CA ALA A 154 20.82 8.82 7.05
C ALA A 154 21.58 8.88 8.39
N LYS A 155 20.89 9.15 9.50
CA LYS A 155 21.49 9.15 10.85
C LYS A 155 21.80 7.73 11.35
N ARG A 156 21.03 6.72 10.96
CA ARG A 156 21.29 5.31 11.32
C ARG A 156 22.51 4.74 10.61
N THR A 157 22.74 5.13 9.35
CA THR A 157 23.92 4.69 8.57
C THR A 157 25.23 5.29 9.06
N THR A 158 25.20 6.47 9.71
CA THR A 158 26.44 7.11 10.23
C THR A 158 26.87 6.62 11.62
N VAL A 159 26.05 5.86 12.35
CA VAL A 159 26.36 5.32 13.68
C VAL A 159 26.99 3.93 13.66
N ASN A 160 26.98 3.24 12.51
CA ASN A 160 27.53 1.90 12.33
C ASN A 160 28.78 1.88 11.44
N ASP A 161 29.79 2.71 11.74
CA ASP A 161 31.12 2.55 11.17
C ASP A 161 32.12 2.21 12.30
N PRO A 162 32.32 0.93 12.65
CA PRO A 162 33.43 0.51 13.48
C PRO A 162 34.65 0.35 12.58
N LYS A 163 35.58 1.29 12.67
CA LYS A 163 36.95 1.07 12.24
C LYS A 163 37.53 -0.11 13.01
N ASN A 164 38.00 -1.08 12.19
CA ASN A 164 39.19 -1.92 12.43
C ASN A 164 38.98 -3.27 13.16
N THR A 165 39.22 -4.32 12.48
CA THR A 165 40.30 -5.30 12.51
C THR A 165 39.85 -6.67 11.97
N SER A 166 40.55 -7.04 10.91
CA SER A 166 41.04 -8.39 10.52
C SER A 166 40.30 -9.68 10.91
N ASN A 167 40.05 -10.45 9.83
CA ASN A 167 40.19 -11.90 9.65
C ASN A 167 39.03 -12.84 9.94
N GLU A 168 38.83 -13.61 8.87
CA GLU A 168 38.41 -15.01 8.72
C GLU A 168 36.93 -15.35 8.53
N GLU A 169 36.73 -15.76 7.32
CA GLU A 169 35.83 -16.73 6.69
C GLU A 169 34.75 -17.45 7.57
N SER A 170 33.51 -17.31 7.16
CA SER A 170 32.75 -18.50 6.74
C SER A 170 31.41 -18.12 6.09
N LYS A 171 31.16 -18.81 4.99
CA LYS A 171 29.98 -18.70 4.12
C LYS A 171 28.72 -19.14 4.84
N THR A 172 27.66 -18.36 4.74
CA THR A 172 26.32 -18.94 4.65
C THR A 172 25.43 -17.99 3.84
N GLN A 173 25.00 -18.49 2.70
CA GLN A 173 24.09 -17.80 1.77
C GLN A 173 22.68 -17.79 2.36
N THR A 174 22.07 -16.62 2.44
CA THR A 174 20.61 -16.52 2.47
C THR A 174 20.21 -15.55 1.37
N LYS A 175 19.64 -16.12 0.31
CA LYS A 175 19.10 -15.37 -0.82
C LYS A 175 17.81 -14.69 -0.40
N THR A 176 17.83 -13.37 -0.33
CA THR A 176 16.61 -12.55 -0.35
C THR A 176 16.52 -11.96 -1.75
N SER A 177 15.51 -12.39 -2.50
CA SER A 177 15.27 -11.94 -3.87
C SER A 177 14.65 -10.55 -3.82
N THR A 178 15.47 -9.51 -4.00
CA THR A 178 15.00 -8.16 -4.29
C THR A 178 15.03 -7.99 -5.80
N VAL A 179 13.87 -7.95 -6.43
CA VAL A 179 13.76 -7.59 -7.86
C VAL A 179 13.94 -6.07 -7.97
N SER A 180 15.12 -5.67 -8.43
CA SER A 180 15.45 -4.28 -8.74
C SER A 180 14.93 -3.96 -10.14
N LEU A 181 13.88 -3.14 -10.24
CA LEU A 181 13.48 -2.50 -11.50
C LEU A 181 14.21 -1.17 -11.63
N LYS A 182 15.40 -1.20 -12.24
CA LYS A 182 16.04 0.00 -12.79
C LYS A 182 15.71 0.09 -14.29
N GLU A 183 15.34 1.34 -14.67
CA GLU A 183 15.25 1.88 -16.03
C GLU A 183 14.00 1.51 -16.84
N ASN A 184 13.03 2.42 -16.84
CA ASN A 184 12.40 3.00 -18.05
C ASN A 184 11.33 4.03 -17.65
N ILE A 185 11.77 5.23 -17.29
CA ILE A 185 10.92 6.44 -17.37
C ILE A 185 11.65 7.40 -18.27
N LYS A 186 11.41 7.28 -19.58
CA LYS A 186 11.56 8.35 -20.56
C LYS A 186 10.40 8.26 -21.55
N GLU A 187 9.68 9.36 -21.63
CA GLU A 187 8.76 9.80 -22.70
C GLU A 187 7.38 9.10 -22.79
N ALA A 188 6.36 9.73 -22.23
CA ALA A 188 5.16 10.20 -22.93
C ALA A 188 4.39 11.11 -21.95
#